data_e8e70daefe8338602bb0f94e1b333d02
#
_entry.id   e8e70daefe8338602bb0f94e1b333d02
#
_cell.length_a   1.000
_cell.length_b   1.000
_cell.length_c   1.000
_cell.angle_alpha   90.00
_cell.angle_beta   90.00
_cell.angle_gamma   90.00
#
_symmetry.space_group_name_H-M   'P 1'
#
loop_
_entity.id
_entity.type
_entity.pdbx_description
1 polymer ?
#
loop_
_entity_poly.entity_id
_entity_poly.type
_entity_poly.pdbx_seq_one_letter_code
_entity_poly.pdbx_strand_id
1 'polypeptide(L)'
;MRFKLSIIFISSILLTGAGDAPSVKEKGDAETGKQLVSACSACHGADGNSLAGIWPSLAGQNYKYLLKQLRLVKSGGREIVEMTGQLDNLSDQDLKDISAFYSVQNNVIGQVEKDKLELGRKLYYSGNLEKGVPACTACHSPRGLGNAPAAYPLLSGQQPDYVTKALKDYRSGERSNEDPSKIMIAIAYKLDDNEIEALSSFVHGLH
;
A
#
# COMPACT_ATOMS: atom_id res chain seq x y z
N MET A 1 49.19 -16.33 70.36
CA MET A 1 48.78 -15.76 69.08
C MET A 1 47.56 -16.52 68.61
N ARG A 2 46.36 -15.92 68.69
CA ARG A 2 45.10 -16.55 68.30
C ARG A 2 44.66 -15.91 66.96
N PHE A 3 44.68 -16.69 65.87
CA PHE A 3 44.16 -16.29 64.56
C PHE A 3 42.66 -16.41 64.59
N LYS A 4 41.94 -15.30 64.35
CA LYS A 4 40.48 -15.28 64.09
C LYS A 4 40.24 -15.49 62.59
N LEU A 5 39.58 -16.58 62.27
CA LEU A 5 39.15 -16.90 60.94
C LEU A 5 37.82 -16.18 60.71
N SER A 6 37.79 -15.16 59.80
CA SER A 6 36.59 -14.49 59.41
C SER A 6 35.98 -15.21 58.19
N ILE A 7 34.81 -15.76 58.39
CA ILE A 7 33.99 -16.38 57.31
C ILE A 7 33.23 -15.28 56.56
N ILE A 8 33.56 -15.10 55.29
CA ILE A 8 32.87 -14.18 54.41
C ILE A 8 31.69 -14.97 53.80
N PHE A 9 30.45 -14.58 54.14
CA PHE A 9 29.26 -15.05 53.48
C PHE A 9 29.11 -14.35 52.14
N ILE A 10 29.27 -15.07 51.04
CA ILE A 10 28.94 -14.59 49.69
C ILE A 10 27.44 -14.81 49.49
N SER A 11 26.68 -13.74 49.53
CA SER A 11 25.27 -13.75 49.25
C SER A 11 25.08 -13.82 47.73
N SER A 12 24.61 -14.97 47.22
CA SER A 12 24.26 -15.16 45.81
C SER A 12 22.96 -14.43 45.51
N ILE A 13 23.04 -13.30 44.81
CA ILE A 13 21.88 -12.61 44.26
C ILE A 13 21.40 -13.42 43.05
N LEU A 14 20.27 -14.09 43.17
CA LEU A 14 19.55 -14.66 42.06
C LEU A 14 18.97 -13.49 41.22
N LEU A 15 19.53 -13.23 40.04
CA LEU A 15 18.88 -12.43 39.04
C LEU A 15 17.67 -13.22 38.51
N THR A 16 16.48 -12.83 38.93
CA THR A 16 15.23 -13.27 38.31
C THR A 16 15.15 -12.69 36.89
N GLY A 17 14.97 -13.59 35.94
CA GLY A 17 14.96 -13.26 34.51
C GLY A 17 14.01 -12.13 34.18
N ALA A 18 14.53 -11.18 33.44
CA ALA A 18 13.71 -10.22 32.71
C ALA A 18 12.85 -11.01 31.69
N GLY A 19 11.54 -10.98 31.87
CA GLY A 19 10.62 -11.48 30.87
C GLY A 19 10.88 -10.74 29.55
N ASP A 20 11.08 -11.50 28.48
CA ASP A 20 11.23 -10.92 27.14
C ASP A 20 10.02 -10.05 26.85
N ALA A 21 10.23 -8.75 26.73
CA ALA A 21 9.24 -7.87 26.16
C ALA A 21 8.94 -8.39 24.74
N PRO A 22 7.65 -8.44 24.30
CA PRO A 22 7.32 -8.92 22.98
C PRO A 22 8.11 -8.11 21.95
N SER A 23 8.98 -8.80 21.20
CA SER A 23 9.76 -8.20 20.13
C SER A 23 8.78 -7.68 19.08
N VAL A 24 8.66 -6.36 18.93
CA VAL A 24 7.92 -5.75 17.83
C VAL A 24 8.63 -6.19 16.55
N LYS A 25 8.01 -7.08 15.77
CA LYS A 25 8.54 -7.48 14.48
C LYS A 25 8.62 -6.21 13.61
N GLU A 26 9.81 -5.87 13.17
CA GLU A 26 10.02 -4.69 12.30
C GLU A 26 9.23 -4.78 11.00
N LYS A 27 9.00 -6.00 10.52
CA LYS A 27 8.21 -6.34 9.33
C LYS A 27 7.01 -7.20 9.72
N GLY A 28 5.94 -7.12 8.89
CA GLY A 28 4.79 -7.99 9.02
C GLY A 28 5.11 -9.44 8.63
N ASP A 29 4.25 -10.34 9.09
CA ASP A 29 4.27 -11.77 8.81
C ASP A 29 3.11 -12.13 7.89
N ALA A 30 3.40 -12.66 6.70
CA ALA A 30 2.38 -12.95 5.68
C ALA A 30 1.42 -14.08 6.08
N GLU A 31 1.87 -15.08 6.83
CA GLU A 31 1.02 -16.17 7.28
C GLU A 31 0.05 -15.71 8.38
N THR A 32 0.51 -14.87 9.28
CA THR A 32 -0.38 -14.19 10.24
C THR A 32 -1.36 -13.28 9.52
N GLY A 33 -0.90 -12.49 8.54
CA GLY A 33 -1.74 -11.61 7.72
C GLY A 33 -2.85 -12.36 6.99
N LYS A 34 -2.57 -13.56 6.46
CA LYS A 34 -3.56 -14.42 5.81
C LYS A 34 -4.75 -14.76 6.72
N GLN A 35 -4.53 -14.90 8.01
CA GLN A 35 -5.60 -15.20 8.98
C GLN A 35 -6.49 -13.99 9.29
N LEU A 36 -5.98 -12.77 9.02
CA LEU A 36 -6.67 -11.52 9.33
C LEU A 36 -7.53 -10.98 8.18
N VAL A 37 -7.37 -11.48 6.95
CA VAL A 37 -7.96 -10.86 5.75
C VAL A 37 -9.31 -11.45 5.33
N SER A 38 -9.95 -12.29 6.13
CA SER A 38 -11.22 -12.92 5.76
C SER A 38 -12.32 -11.90 5.43
N ALA A 39 -12.46 -10.84 6.21
CA ALA A 39 -13.40 -9.76 5.95
C ALA A 39 -13.02 -8.93 4.70
N CYS A 40 -11.72 -8.75 4.44
CA CYS A 40 -11.21 -7.99 3.31
C CYS A 40 -11.51 -8.68 1.97
N SER A 41 -11.54 -10.02 1.98
CA SER A 41 -11.69 -10.83 0.77
C SER A 41 -13.04 -10.65 0.08
N ALA A 42 -14.08 -10.20 0.79
CA ALA A 42 -15.40 -9.94 0.21
C ALA A 42 -15.36 -8.88 -0.90
N CYS A 43 -14.48 -7.89 -0.78
CA CYS A 43 -14.34 -6.79 -1.74
C CYS A 43 -13.05 -6.92 -2.56
N HIS A 44 -11.95 -7.28 -1.91
CA HIS A 44 -10.62 -7.29 -2.54
C HIS A 44 -10.20 -8.63 -3.14
N GLY A 45 -11.05 -9.68 -3.02
CA GLY A 45 -10.70 -11.04 -3.42
C GLY A 45 -9.86 -11.78 -2.36
N ALA A 46 -9.92 -13.10 -2.36
CA ALA A 46 -9.26 -13.93 -1.35
C ALA A 46 -7.71 -13.80 -1.39
N ASP A 47 -7.17 -13.55 -2.56
CA ASP A 47 -5.75 -13.35 -2.82
C ASP A 47 -5.38 -11.86 -3.04
N GLY A 48 -6.35 -10.96 -2.90
CA GLY A 48 -6.17 -9.54 -3.16
C GLY A 48 -6.39 -9.11 -4.61
N ASN A 49 -6.83 -10.00 -5.50
CA ASN A 49 -7.24 -9.64 -6.86
C ASN A 49 -8.74 -9.37 -6.86
N SER A 50 -9.14 -8.10 -6.87
CA SER A 50 -10.54 -7.72 -6.87
C SER A 50 -11.22 -8.10 -8.19
N LEU A 51 -12.44 -8.64 -8.07
CA LEU A 51 -13.28 -8.95 -9.24
C LEU A 51 -14.21 -7.78 -9.62
N ALA A 52 -14.31 -6.75 -8.78
CA ALA A 52 -15.16 -5.58 -9.03
C ALA A 52 -14.29 -4.35 -9.31
N GLY A 53 -14.56 -3.67 -10.42
CA GLY A 53 -13.77 -2.54 -10.91
C GLY A 53 -13.61 -1.38 -9.93
N ILE A 54 -14.62 -1.19 -9.06
CA ILE A 54 -14.63 -0.09 -8.08
C ILE A 54 -13.70 -0.32 -6.87
N TRP A 55 -13.37 -1.57 -6.55
CA TRP A 55 -12.49 -1.90 -5.43
C TRP A 55 -11.09 -2.24 -5.90
N PRO A 56 -10.05 -1.71 -5.24
CA PRO A 56 -8.68 -1.94 -5.69
C PRO A 56 -8.24 -3.40 -5.52
N SER A 57 -7.46 -3.88 -6.47
CA SER A 57 -6.60 -5.02 -6.27
C SER A 57 -5.47 -4.68 -5.30
N LEU A 58 -5.21 -5.55 -4.32
CA LEU A 58 -4.18 -5.42 -3.30
C LEU A 58 -3.01 -6.39 -3.55
N ALA A 59 -3.23 -7.43 -4.37
CA ALA A 59 -2.23 -8.43 -4.72
C ALA A 59 -0.97 -7.80 -5.34
N GLY A 60 0.19 -8.19 -4.85
CA GLY A 60 1.49 -7.70 -5.30
C GLY A 60 1.78 -6.23 -5.00
N GLN A 61 0.88 -5.53 -4.31
CA GLN A 61 1.08 -4.12 -4.00
C GLN A 61 2.25 -3.92 -3.02
N ASN A 62 3.01 -2.86 -3.20
CA ASN A 62 4.17 -2.55 -2.37
C ASN A 62 3.82 -2.47 -0.89
N TYR A 63 4.50 -3.27 -0.06
CA TYR A 63 4.30 -3.35 1.39
C TYR A 63 4.21 -1.99 2.09
N LYS A 64 5.19 -1.11 1.83
CA LYS A 64 5.23 0.23 2.44
C LYS A 64 4.05 1.09 2.04
N TYR A 65 3.61 0.97 0.78
CA TYR A 65 2.43 1.67 0.29
C TYR A 65 1.15 1.15 0.97
N LEU A 66 0.97 -0.19 1.01
CA LEU A 66 -0.18 -0.82 1.68
C LEU A 66 -0.27 -0.38 3.15
N LEU A 67 0.82 -0.56 3.90
CA LEU A 67 0.86 -0.22 5.32
C LEU A 67 0.53 1.26 5.55
N LYS A 68 1.08 2.15 4.71
CA LYS A 68 0.77 3.57 4.77
C LYS A 68 -0.72 3.83 4.53
N GLN A 69 -1.31 3.22 3.50
CA GLN A 69 -2.73 3.40 3.19
C GLN A 69 -3.64 2.85 4.29
N LEU A 70 -3.35 1.67 4.82
CA LEU A 70 -4.11 1.10 5.94
C LEU A 70 -4.08 2.00 7.17
N ARG A 71 -2.92 2.54 7.52
CA ARG A 71 -2.78 3.50 8.63
C ARG A 71 -3.58 4.78 8.40
N LEU A 72 -3.56 5.32 7.19
CA LEU A 72 -4.33 6.52 6.82
C LEU A 72 -5.83 6.26 6.90
N VAL A 73 -6.31 5.13 6.38
CA VAL A 73 -7.72 4.77 6.49
C VAL A 73 -8.12 4.58 7.96
N LYS A 74 -7.33 3.85 8.74
CA LYS A 74 -7.59 3.62 10.17
C LYS A 74 -7.64 4.92 10.99
N SER A 75 -6.77 5.89 10.67
CA SER A 75 -6.69 7.16 11.39
C SER A 75 -7.69 8.22 10.90
N GLY A 76 -8.49 7.92 9.86
CA GLY A 76 -9.35 8.92 9.20
C GLY A 76 -8.60 9.90 8.29
N GLY A 77 -7.28 9.72 8.13
CA GLY A 77 -6.47 10.53 7.21
C GLY A 77 -6.76 10.28 5.73
N ARG A 78 -7.41 9.16 5.41
CA ARG A 78 -7.98 8.85 4.10
C ARG A 78 -9.39 8.31 4.30
N GLU A 79 -10.37 9.09 3.94
CA GLU A 79 -11.76 8.69 4.05
C GLU A 79 -12.16 7.80 2.86
N ILE A 80 -12.66 6.61 3.17
CA ILE A 80 -13.24 5.65 2.25
C ILE A 80 -14.47 5.07 2.93
N VAL A 81 -15.65 5.46 2.48
CA VAL A 81 -16.93 5.12 3.13
C VAL A 81 -17.08 3.61 3.31
N GLU A 82 -16.73 2.83 2.29
CA GLU A 82 -16.83 1.36 2.31
C GLU A 82 -15.86 0.69 3.28
N MET A 83 -14.79 1.40 3.66
CA MET A 83 -13.80 0.91 4.63
C MET A 83 -14.06 1.35 6.07
N THR A 84 -15.13 2.14 6.29
CA THR A 84 -15.48 2.65 7.64
C THR A 84 -15.67 1.49 8.61
N GLY A 85 -14.94 1.55 9.74
CA GLY A 85 -15.01 0.53 10.79
C GLY A 85 -14.23 -0.77 10.51
N GLN A 86 -13.81 -1.03 9.26
CA GLN A 86 -13.16 -2.30 8.90
C GLN A 86 -11.80 -2.51 9.60
N LEU A 87 -11.12 -1.44 9.96
CA LEU A 87 -9.77 -1.49 10.54
C LEU A 87 -9.75 -1.16 12.05
N ASP A 88 -10.87 -0.84 12.67
CA ASP A 88 -10.91 -0.31 14.04
C ASP A 88 -10.27 -1.23 15.08
N ASN A 89 -10.56 -2.53 14.98
CA ASN A 89 -10.08 -3.54 15.92
C ASN A 89 -8.70 -4.11 15.59
N LEU A 90 -8.05 -3.66 14.51
CA LEU A 90 -6.74 -4.14 14.10
C LEU A 90 -5.63 -3.31 14.77
N SER A 91 -4.62 -3.97 15.32
CA SER A 91 -3.41 -3.33 15.84
C SER A 91 -2.50 -2.86 14.70
N ASP A 92 -1.49 -2.05 15.00
CA ASP A 92 -0.46 -1.67 14.00
C ASP A 92 0.33 -2.90 13.49
N GLN A 93 0.49 -3.93 14.34
CA GLN A 93 1.11 -5.17 13.91
C GLN A 93 0.22 -5.94 12.93
N ASP A 94 -1.10 -5.98 13.16
CA ASP A 94 -2.04 -6.59 12.22
C ASP A 94 -2.02 -5.88 10.85
N LEU A 95 -1.92 -4.55 10.83
CA LEU A 95 -1.79 -3.80 9.57
C LEU A 95 -0.48 -4.15 8.84
N LYS A 96 0.62 -4.37 9.57
CA LYS A 96 1.88 -4.85 8.99
C LYS A 96 1.73 -6.25 8.41
N ASP A 97 1.08 -7.16 9.13
CA ASP A 97 0.90 -8.55 8.73
C ASP A 97 -0.01 -8.65 7.49
N ILE A 98 -1.12 -7.91 7.46
CA ILE A 98 -1.99 -7.77 6.30
C ILE A 98 -1.21 -7.21 5.08
N SER A 99 -0.40 -6.18 5.30
CA SER A 99 0.43 -5.59 4.23
C SER A 99 1.47 -6.60 3.70
N ALA A 100 2.04 -7.42 4.58
CA ALA A 100 2.96 -8.48 4.19
C ALA A 100 2.25 -9.56 3.36
N PHE A 101 1.06 -9.99 3.77
CA PHE A 101 0.27 -10.98 3.06
C PHE A 101 -0.03 -10.53 1.62
N TYR A 102 -0.63 -9.37 1.43
CA TYR A 102 -0.99 -8.91 0.09
C TYR A 102 0.21 -8.59 -0.80
N SER A 103 1.31 -8.13 -0.21
CA SER A 103 2.50 -7.76 -0.98
C SER A 103 3.21 -8.94 -1.67
N VAL A 104 2.97 -10.16 -1.22
CA VAL A 104 3.56 -11.38 -1.81
C VAL A 104 2.59 -12.15 -2.71
N GLN A 105 1.34 -11.67 -2.85
CA GLN A 105 0.38 -12.29 -3.74
C GLN A 105 0.69 -12.00 -5.21
N ASN A 106 0.30 -12.91 -6.09
CA ASN A 106 0.43 -12.72 -7.53
C ASN A 106 -0.63 -11.74 -8.04
N ASN A 107 -0.19 -10.67 -8.65
CA ASN A 107 -1.05 -9.70 -9.30
C ASN A 107 -1.58 -10.24 -10.64
N VAL A 108 -2.88 -10.12 -10.87
CA VAL A 108 -3.53 -10.45 -12.14
C VAL A 108 -3.57 -9.20 -13.02
N ILE A 109 -3.08 -9.34 -14.26
CA ILE A 109 -3.06 -8.27 -15.25
C ILE A 109 -4.25 -8.47 -16.19
N GLY A 110 -5.02 -7.41 -16.41
CA GLY A 110 -6.15 -7.40 -17.31
C GLY A 110 -5.76 -7.07 -18.76
N GLN A 111 -6.69 -6.44 -19.47
CA GLN A 111 -6.49 -6.03 -20.86
C GLN A 111 -6.79 -4.54 -21.02
N VAL A 112 -6.04 -3.90 -21.90
CA VAL A 112 -6.27 -2.50 -22.28
C VAL A 112 -7.42 -2.44 -23.28
N GLU A 113 -8.35 -1.51 -23.11
CA GLU A 113 -9.35 -1.19 -24.12
C GLU A 113 -8.67 -0.64 -25.37
N LYS A 114 -9.06 -1.16 -26.54
CA LYS A 114 -8.36 -0.90 -27.81
C LYS A 114 -8.32 0.59 -28.16
N ASP A 115 -9.39 1.31 -27.94
CA ASP A 115 -9.52 2.74 -28.22
C ASP A 115 -8.78 3.63 -27.22
N LYS A 116 -8.45 3.12 -26.04
CA LYS A 116 -7.70 3.81 -24.97
C LYS A 116 -6.19 3.55 -25.06
N LEU A 117 -5.76 2.53 -25.79
CA LEU A 117 -4.37 2.04 -25.79
C LEU A 117 -3.35 3.13 -26.16
N GLU A 118 -3.54 3.81 -27.29
CA GLU A 118 -2.53 4.74 -27.80
C GLU A 118 -2.39 5.98 -26.91
N LEU A 119 -3.51 6.55 -26.46
CA LEU A 119 -3.48 7.69 -25.55
C LEU A 119 -2.90 7.31 -24.19
N GLY A 120 -3.36 6.20 -23.60
CA GLY A 120 -2.88 5.71 -22.32
C GLY A 120 -1.37 5.41 -22.35
N ARG A 121 -0.90 4.74 -23.39
CA ARG A 121 0.51 4.44 -23.61
C ARG A 121 1.34 5.72 -23.73
N LYS A 122 0.91 6.69 -24.54
CA LYS A 122 1.60 7.97 -24.72
C LYS A 122 1.73 8.70 -23.37
N LEU A 123 0.64 8.83 -22.64
CA LEU A 123 0.63 9.51 -21.34
C LEU A 123 1.51 8.78 -20.31
N TYR A 124 1.42 7.46 -20.26
CA TYR A 124 2.18 6.67 -19.29
C TYR A 124 3.69 6.78 -19.50
N TYR A 125 4.16 6.66 -20.76
CA TYR A 125 5.60 6.64 -21.08
C TYR A 125 6.20 8.01 -21.37
N SER A 126 5.41 8.97 -21.85
CA SER A 126 5.91 10.28 -22.30
C SER A 126 5.29 11.45 -21.57
N GLY A 127 4.16 11.26 -20.89
CA GLY A 127 3.40 12.36 -20.31
C GLY A 127 2.73 13.26 -21.36
N ASN A 128 2.45 14.49 -20.96
CA ASN A 128 1.93 15.54 -21.82
C ASN A 128 2.68 16.84 -21.51
N LEU A 129 3.70 17.16 -22.32
CA LEU A 129 4.59 18.32 -22.10
C LEU A 129 3.84 19.64 -22.21
N GLU A 130 2.83 19.75 -23.09
CA GLU A 130 2.03 20.97 -23.27
C GLU A 130 1.25 21.33 -22.01
N LYS A 131 0.73 20.31 -21.31
CA LYS A 131 0.05 20.44 -20.01
C LYS A 131 1.01 20.40 -18.82
N GLY A 132 2.30 20.14 -19.04
CA GLY A 132 3.30 19.94 -17.99
C GLY A 132 3.02 18.70 -17.13
N VAL A 133 2.47 17.64 -17.75
CA VAL A 133 2.25 16.33 -17.11
C VAL A 133 3.49 15.47 -17.36
N PRO A 134 4.23 15.04 -16.32
CA PRO A 134 5.39 14.16 -16.48
C PRO A 134 4.96 12.73 -16.86
N ALA A 135 5.90 11.96 -17.41
CA ALA A 135 5.69 10.54 -17.65
C ALA A 135 5.46 9.78 -16.32
N CYS A 136 4.43 8.95 -16.27
CA CYS A 136 4.10 8.15 -15.09
C CYS A 136 5.21 7.15 -14.73
N THR A 137 5.94 6.69 -15.75
CA THR A 137 7.09 5.79 -15.60
C THR A 137 8.19 6.31 -14.70
N ALA A 138 8.34 7.64 -14.56
CA ALA A 138 9.38 8.26 -13.74
C ALA A 138 9.29 7.86 -12.26
N CYS A 139 8.07 7.65 -11.76
CA CYS A 139 7.81 7.28 -10.38
C CYS A 139 7.27 5.84 -10.24
N HIS A 140 6.44 5.41 -11.20
CA HIS A 140 5.75 4.12 -11.14
C HIS A 140 6.45 3.00 -11.91
N SER A 141 7.65 3.23 -12.45
CA SER A 141 8.47 2.33 -13.28
C SER A 141 7.86 2.00 -14.65
N PRO A 142 8.67 1.56 -15.63
CA PRO A 142 8.16 1.25 -16.98
C PRO A 142 7.08 0.18 -17.04
N ARG A 143 7.13 -0.80 -16.15
CA ARG A 143 6.13 -1.87 -16.06
C ARG A 143 5.05 -1.64 -15.00
N GLY A 144 4.95 -0.44 -14.45
CA GLY A 144 3.96 -0.13 -13.43
C GLY A 144 4.15 -0.80 -12.07
N LEU A 145 5.33 -1.34 -11.78
CA LEU A 145 5.62 -2.04 -10.53
C LEU A 145 5.79 -1.10 -9.32
N GLY A 146 5.75 0.20 -9.58
CA GLY A 146 5.99 1.22 -8.57
C GLY A 146 7.45 1.31 -8.15
N ASN A 147 7.67 1.90 -6.98
CA ASN A 147 8.97 2.01 -6.32
C ASN A 147 8.80 1.72 -4.83
N ALA A 148 9.08 0.48 -4.42
CA ALA A 148 8.84 0.02 -3.05
C ALA A 148 9.66 0.81 -1.98
N PRO A 149 10.94 1.17 -2.18
CA PRO A 149 11.67 2.03 -1.24
C PRO A 149 11.00 3.38 -1.00
N ALA A 150 10.48 4.02 -2.07
CA ALA A 150 9.81 5.32 -2.01
C ALA A 150 8.31 5.23 -1.69
N ALA A 151 7.78 4.04 -1.49
CA ALA A 151 6.35 3.76 -1.28
C ALA A 151 5.46 4.26 -2.43
N TYR A 152 5.97 4.29 -3.66
CA TYR A 152 5.12 4.50 -4.84
C TYR A 152 4.42 3.19 -5.22
N PRO A 153 3.10 3.24 -5.50
CA PRO A 153 2.31 2.04 -5.70
C PRO A 153 2.62 1.32 -7.02
N LEU A 154 2.42 0.00 -6.99
CA LEU A 154 2.18 -0.81 -8.18
C LEU A 154 0.87 -0.36 -8.84
N LEU A 155 0.92 -0.12 -10.13
CA LEU A 155 -0.23 0.27 -10.97
C LEU A 155 -0.63 -0.85 -11.94
N SER A 156 0.33 -1.69 -12.36
CA SER A 156 0.09 -2.82 -13.25
C SER A 156 -1.06 -3.69 -12.73
N GLY A 157 -2.03 -4.00 -13.58
CA GLY A 157 -3.19 -4.84 -13.23
C GLY A 157 -4.23 -4.19 -12.31
N GLN A 158 -4.07 -2.90 -11.96
CA GLN A 158 -5.04 -2.24 -11.09
C GLN A 158 -6.38 -2.03 -11.81
N GLN A 159 -7.46 -2.08 -11.05
CA GLN A 159 -8.83 -1.97 -11.56
C GLN A 159 -9.10 -0.59 -12.19
N PRO A 160 -9.63 -0.50 -13.42
CA PRO A 160 -9.78 0.76 -14.14
C PRO A 160 -10.68 1.77 -13.43
N ASP A 161 -11.83 1.33 -12.91
CA ASP A 161 -12.77 2.21 -12.21
C ASP A 161 -12.15 2.78 -10.94
N TYR A 162 -11.38 1.94 -10.19
CA TYR A 162 -10.65 2.41 -9.03
C TYR A 162 -9.57 3.44 -9.40
N VAL A 163 -8.80 3.21 -10.48
CA VAL A 163 -7.77 4.16 -10.93
C VAL A 163 -8.42 5.47 -11.37
N THR A 164 -9.51 5.39 -12.12
CA THR A 164 -10.31 6.56 -12.54
C THR A 164 -10.77 7.37 -11.33
N LYS A 165 -11.39 6.70 -10.35
CA LYS A 165 -11.81 7.36 -9.11
C LYS A 165 -10.61 7.98 -8.38
N ALA A 166 -9.53 7.24 -8.20
CA ALA A 166 -8.36 7.72 -7.47
C ALA A 166 -7.72 8.96 -8.13
N LEU A 167 -7.63 9.00 -9.46
CA LEU A 167 -7.13 10.17 -10.19
C LEU A 167 -8.09 11.36 -10.09
N LYS A 168 -9.41 11.13 -10.14
CA LYS A 168 -10.42 12.18 -9.92
C LYS A 168 -10.37 12.71 -8.48
N ASP A 169 -10.23 11.85 -7.47
CA ASP A 169 -10.10 12.24 -6.07
C ASP A 169 -8.81 13.07 -5.82
N TYR A 170 -7.70 12.74 -6.49
CA TYR A 170 -6.51 13.60 -6.47
C TYR A 170 -6.76 14.92 -7.16
N ARG A 171 -7.43 14.94 -8.31
CA ARG A 171 -7.73 16.15 -9.08
C ARG A 171 -8.63 17.13 -8.31
N SER A 172 -9.63 16.61 -7.60
CA SER A 172 -10.55 17.40 -6.76
C SER A 172 -9.95 17.82 -5.41
N GLY A 173 -8.86 17.17 -4.98
CA GLY A 173 -8.27 17.38 -3.66
C GLY A 173 -8.91 16.54 -2.54
N GLU A 174 -9.91 15.72 -2.83
CA GLU A 174 -10.51 14.81 -1.84
C GLU A 174 -9.49 13.84 -1.26
N ARG A 175 -8.51 13.44 -2.07
CA ARG A 175 -7.36 12.64 -1.65
C ARG A 175 -6.13 13.52 -1.45
N SER A 176 -6.10 14.30 -0.35
CA SER A 176 -5.06 15.33 -0.11
C SER A 176 -4.21 15.13 1.15
N ASN A 177 -4.52 14.15 1.99
CA ASN A 177 -4.09 14.11 3.39
C ASN A 177 -2.69 13.55 3.64
N GLU A 178 -1.83 13.47 2.63
CA GLU A 178 -0.46 12.97 2.78
C GLU A 178 0.53 13.74 1.87
N ASP A 179 1.75 13.98 2.35
CA ASP A 179 2.74 14.74 1.58
C ASP A 179 3.00 14.23 0.16
N PRO A 180 3.14 12.89 -0.10
CA PRO A 180 3.26 12.41 -1.48
C PRO A 180 2.01 12.61 -2.33
N SER A 181 0.81 12.80 -1.74
CA SER A 181 -0.40 13.08 -2.51
C SER A 181 -0.33 14.41 -3.25
N LYS A 182 0.42 15.38 -2.72
CA LYS A 182 0.66 16.67 -3.39
C LYS A 182 1.24 16.51 -4.80
N ILE A 183 2.10 15.52 -5.02
CA ILE A 183 2.66 15.19 -6.34
C ILE A 183 1.54 14.74 -7.27
N MET A 184 0.73 13.77 -6.81
CA MET A 184 -0.37 13.24 -7.62
C MET A 184 -1.49 14.26 -7.84
N ILE A 185 -1.77 15.14 -6.88
CA ILE A 185 -2.70 16.27 -7.04
C ILE A 185 -2.21 17.19 -8.16
N ALA A 186 -0.93 17.62 -8.12
CA ALA A 186 -0.35 18.51 -9.12
C ALA A 186 -0.34 17.90 -10.53
N ILE A 187 -0.24 16.57 -10.64
CA ILE A 187 -0.32 15.85 -11.91
C ILE A 187 -1.78 15.68 -12.34
N ALA A 188 -2.64 15.16 -11.48
CA ALA A 188 -4.01 14.83 -11.82
C ALA A 188 -4.85 16.09 -12.12
N TYR A 189 -4.55 17.22 -11.49
CA TYR A 189 -5.19 18.51 -11.78
C TYR A 189 -5.11 18.91 -13.25
N LYS A 190 -4.07 18.47 -13.97
CA LYS A 190 -3.81 18.79 -15.38
C LYS A 190 -4.44 17.78 -16.35
N LEU A 191 -4.95 16.65 -15.86
CA LEU A 191 -5.55 15.62 -16.69
C LEU A 191 -7.05 15.89 -16.91
N ASP A 192 -7.51 15.73 -18.13
CA ASP A 192 -8.95 15.69 -18.43
C ASP A 192 -9.51 14.26 -18.25
N ASP A 193 -10.84 14.13 -18.36
CA ASP A 193 -11.50 12.85 -18.12
C ASP A 193 -11.11 11.77 -19.11
N ASN A 194 -10.90 12.12 -20.39
CA ASN A 194 -10.48 11.17 -21.41
C ASN A 194 -9.04 10.67 -21.15
N GLU A 195 -8.15 11.54 -20.69
CA GLU A 195 -6.78 11.18 -20.32
C GLU A 195 -6.77 10.28 -19.06
N ILE A 196 -7.63 10.55 -18.07
CA ILE A 196 -7.79 9.73 -16.88
C ILE A 196 -8.29 8.33 -17.26
N GLU A 197 -9.34 8.23 -18.07
CA GLU A 197 -9.88 6.96 -18.52
C GLU A 197 -8.86 6.15 -19.33
N ALA A 198 -8.14 6.82 -20.24
CA ALA A 198 -7.11 6.17 -21.05
C ALA A 198 -5.96 5.62 -20.17
N LEU A 199 -5.49 6.39 -19.18
CA LEU A 199 -4.49 5.94 -18.21
C LEU A 199 -5.00 4.76 -17.37
N SER A 200 -6.26 4.83 -16.93
CA SER A 200 -6.88 3.79 -16.09
C SER A 200 -6.97 2.45 -16.83
N SER A 201 -7.45 2.48 -18.07
CA SER A 201 -7.45 1.30 -18.94
C SER A 201 -6.04 0.79 -19.24
N PHE A 202 -5.10 1.71 -19.51
CA PHE A 202 -3.72 1.33 -19.85
C PHE A 202 -3.01 0.62 -18.70
N VAL A 203 -3.11 1.11 -17.47
CA VAL A 203 -2.42 0.48 -16.33
C VAL A 203 -3.02 -0.85 -15.96
N HIS A 204 -4.30 -1.10 -16.24
CA HIS A 204 -4.95 -2.39 -16.05
C HIS A 204 -4.30 -3.51 -16.88
N GLY A 205 -3.90 -3.22 -18.12
CA GLY A 205 -3.22 -4.17 -18.99
C GLY A 205 -1.70 -4.00 -19.09
N LEU A 206 -1.10 -3.17 -18.25
CA LEU A 206 0.34 -2.88 -18.28
C LEU A 206 1.16 -4.02 -17.69
N HIS A 207 2.18 -4.52 -18.44
CA HIS A 207 3.07 -5.62 -18.06
C HIS A 207 4.50 -5.44 -18.58
#